data_44d36d3f2cf63c9087267e321dc93a1b
#
_entry.id   44d36d3f2cf63c9087267e321dc93a1b
#
_cell.length_a   1.000
_cell.length_b   1.000
_cell.length_c   1.000
_cell.angle_alpha   90.00
_cell.angle_beta   90.00
_cell.angle_gamma   90.00
#
_symmetry.space_group_name_H-M   'P 1'
#
loop_
_entity.id
_entity.type
_entity.pdbx_description
1 polymer ?
#
loop_
_entity_poly.entity_id
_entity_poly.type
_entity_poly.pdbx_seq_one_letter_code
_entity_poly.pdbx_strand_id
1 'polypeptide(L)'
;MDYIIDYKEIVEQAPAEEPARQYYFMDRVRELVEMKKQEGYAAHCMVEVMGCQMSAKDGEKLLGILERCGYTVTEDDRDADVVLFTTCTVRENANMKLYGRVGRLKHQYERRDGMIIGITGCMMQEKDEVEGIRKRYPYVRLVFGTHNVYKLAELLYQTLVTGKRTFEVLEDTKMIVEELPSDRRYRFKGAVNISYGCNNFCTYCIVPYVRGREKSRNATAILRECEQLIADGCLEITLLGQNVNSYGNDIPGSTSFPELLAAVAELPGLRRVRYMTSNPKDLSDELIEVMKTHPNIERHIHLPLQSGSSAILKRMNRHY
;
A
#
# COMPACT_ATOMS: atom_id res chain seq x y z
N MET A 1 12.27 -34.94 0.61
CA MET A 1 10.88 -35.38 0.82
C MET A 1 10.00 -34.32 0.17
N ASP A 2 9.46 -34.62 -1.01
CA ASP A 2 8.51 -33.75 -1.69
C ASP A 2 7.16 -33.85 -0.96
N TYR A 3 6.96 -32.99 0.02
CA TYR A 3 5.60 -32.74 0.50
C TYR A 3 4.88 -32.00 -0.62
N ILE A 4 4.20 -32.73 -1.50
CA ILE A 4 3.21 -32.16 -2.43
C ILE A 4 2.04 -31.70 -1.54
N ILE A 5 2.14 -30.50 -1.02
CA ILE A 5 1.01 -29.83 -0.36
C ILE A 5 0.05 -29.47 -1.48
N ASP A 6 -1.15 -30.07 -1.47
CA ASP A 6 -2.17 -29.68 -2.44
C ASP A 6 -2.65 -28.26 -2.10
N TYR A 7 -2.22 -27.28 -2.91
CA TYR A 7 -2.60 -25.88 -2.75
C TYR A 7 -4.14 -25.72 -2.68
N LYS A 8 -4.90 -26.54 -3.40
CA LYS A 8 -6.37 -26.46 -3.40
C LYS A 8 -6.95 -26.82 -2.04
N GLU A 9 -6.44 -27.87 -1.42
CA GLU A 9 -6.89 -28.30 -0.09
C GLU A 9 -6.63 -27.21 0.97
N ILE A 10 -5.47 -26.56 0.93
CA ILE A 10 -5.13 -25.46 1.83
C ILE A 10 -6.04 -24.24 1.62
N VAL A 11 -6.37 -23.91 0.36
CA VAL A 11 -7.29 -22.81 0.04
C VAL A 11 -8.71 -23.10 0.52
N GLU A 12 -9.16 -24.35 0.45
CA GLU A 12 -10.48 -24.76 0.94
C GLU A 12 -10.60 -24.71 2.46
N GLN A 13 -9.49 -24.93 3.19
CA GLN A 13 -9.42 -24.83 4.65
C GLN A 13 -9.29 -23.38 5.15
N ALA A 14 -8.87 -22.45 4.28
CA ALA A 14 -8.66 -21.06 4.68
C ALA A 14 -9.97 -20.36 5.02
N PRO A 15 -10.00 -19.47 6.04
CA PRO A 15 -11.17 -18.66 6.33
C PRO A 15 -11.68 -17.92 5.09
N ALA A 16 -12.99 -17.77 4.96
CA ALA A 16 -13.59 -17.03 3.85
C ALA A 16 -13.48 -15.50 4.05
N GLU A 17 -13.39 -15.05 5.30
CA GLU A 17 -13.43 -13.63 5.68
C GLU A 17 -12.04 -13.05 5.90
N GLU A 18 -11.86 -11.77 5.48
CA GLU A 18 -10.66 -10.98 5.77
C GLU A 18 -10.83 -10.24 7.13
N PRO A 19 -9.76 -9.96 7.88
CA PRO A 19 -8.35 -10.31 7.60
C PRO A 19 -7.95 -11.73 8.01
N ALA A 20 -8.86 -12.52 8.60
CA ALA A 20 -8.56 -13.87 9.10
C ALA A 20 -7.92 -14.78 8.04
N ARG A 21 -8.38 -14.67 6.79
CA ARG A 21 -7.80 -15.39 5.65
C ARG A 21 -6.31 -15.08 5.47
N GLN A 22 -5.94 -13.80 5.53
CA GLN A 22 -4.54 -13.42 5.33
C GLN A 22 -3.66 -13.86 6.50
N TYR A 23 -4.16 -13.78 7.74
CA TYR A 23 -3.44 -14.32 8.90
C TYR A 23 -3.21 -15.83 8.79
N TYR A 24 -4.19 -16.57 8.30
CA TYR A 24 -4.04 -18.01 8.02
C TYR A 24 -2.88 -18.24 7.02
N PHE A 25 -2.84 -17.51 5.91
CA PHE A 25 -1.76 -17.66 4.94
C PHE A 25 -0.41 -17.16 5.46
N MET A 26 -0.37 -16.12 6.30
CA MET A 26 0.86 -15.70 6.97
C MET A 26 1.44 -16.82 7.84
N ASP A 27 0.59 -17.56 8.57
CA ASP A 27 1.02 -18.69 9.37
C ASP A 27 1.51 -19.85 8.49
N ARG A 28 0.84 -20.15 7.37
CA ARG A 28 1.30 -21.17 6.40
C ARG A 28 2.66 -20.79 5.78
N VAL A 29 2.85 -19.52 5.39
CA VAL A 29 4.16 -19.06 4.89
C VAL A 29 5.21 -19.15 5.98
N ARG A 30 4.89 -18.78 7.23
CA ARG A 30 5.81 -18.88 8.37
C ARG A 30 6.29 -20.32 8.58
N GLU A 31 5.43 -21.31 8.50
CA GLU A 31 5.81 -22.72 8.60
C GLU A 31 6.86 -23.10 7.55
N LEU A 32 6.65 -22.70 6.28
CA LEU A 32 7.63 -22.93 5.22
C LEU A 32 8.96 -22.22 5.46
N VAL A 33 8.90 -20.98 5.97
CA VAL A 33 10.09 -20.19 6.30
C VAL A 33 10.87 -20.83 7.44
N GLU A 34 10.21 -21.28 8.51
CA GLU A 34 10.86 -21.93 9.63
C GLU A 34 11.51 -23.27 9.24
N MET A 35 10.86 -24.05 8.38
CA MET A 35 11.47 -25.28 7.81
C MET A 35 12.76 -24.94 7.05
N LYS A 36 12.77 -23.93 6.21
CA LYS A 36 13.96 -23.48 5.49
C LYS A 36 15.06 -22.98 6.43
N LYS A 37 14.72 -22.26 7.48
CA LYS A 37 15.71 -21.83 8.50
C LYS A 37 16.38 -23.02 9.19
N GLN A 38 15.66 -24.10 9.45
CA GLN A 38 16.22 -25.34 9.99
C GLN A 38 17.23 -26.00 9.03
N GLU A 39 17.07 -25.78 7.71
CA GLU A 39 17.99 -26.20 6.67
C GLU A 39 19.18 -25.24 6.46
N GLY A 40 19.26 -24.15 7.26
CA GLY A 40 20.36 -23.18 7.23
C GLY A 40 20.11 -21.94 6.36
N TYR A 41 18.87 -21.72 5.86
CA TYR A 41 18.53 -20.50 5.14
C TYR A 41 18.28 -19.35 6.10
N ALA A 42 18.72 -18.15 5.74
CA ALA A 42 18.56 -16.95 6.57
C ALA A 42 17.15 -16.36 6.52
N ALA A 43 16.39 -16.62 5.46
CA ALA A 43 15.04 -16.12 5.22
C ALA A 43 14.92 -14.60 5.31
N HIS A 44 15.64 -13.89 4.45
CA HIS A 44 15.60 -12.43 4.39
C HIS A 44 14.61 -11.90 3.35
N CYS A 45 14.04 -10.72 3.64
CA CYS A 45 13.20 -10.00 2.69
C CYS A 45 13.62 -8.54 2.54
N MET A 46 13.30 -7.98 1.37
CA MET A 46 13.52 -6.57 1.05
C MET A 46 12.29 -6.01 0.33
N VAL A 47 11.87 -4.80 0.69
CA VAL A 47 10.84 -4.05 -0.03
C VAL A 47 11.42 -2.72 -0.48
N GLU A 48 11.51 -2.52 -1.79
CA GLU A 48 12.00 -1.27 -2.39
C GLU A 48 10.82 -0.44 -2.89
N VAL A 49 10.70 0.79 -2.36
CA VAL A 49 9.58 1.70 -2.68
C VAL A 49 10.02 2.69 -3.75
N MET A 50 9.36 2.64 -4.91
CA MET A 50 9.60 3.52 -6.05
C MET A 50 8.35 4.33 -6.37
N GLY A 51 7.89 5.17 -5.43
CA GLY A 51 6.64 5.86 -5.64
C GLY A 51 6.38 7.06 -4.75
N CYS A 52 5.10 7.32 -4.52
CA CYS A 52 4.60 8.40 -3.68
C CYS A 52 4.45 7.93 -2.22
N GLN A 53 3.90 8.78 -1.36
CA GLN A 53 3.66 8.44 0.05
C GLN A 53 2.67 7.28 0.23
N MET A 54 1.66 7.15 -0.65
CA MET A 54 0.78 5.98 -0.64
C MET A 54 1.56 4.68 -0.94
N SER A 55 2.49 4.72 -1.90
CA SER A 55 3.37 3.57 -2.18
C SER A 55 4.29 3.27 -1.01
N ALA A 56 4.72 4.29 -0.27
CA ALA A 56 5.51 4.09 0.96
C ALA A 56 4.69 3.38 2.03
N LYS A 57 3.43 3.78 2.24
CA LYS A 57 2.52 3.11 3.17
C LYS A 57 2.17 1.68 2.72
N ASP A 58 1.99 1.47 1.41
CA ASP A 58 1.83 0.12 0.86
C ASP A 58 3.09 -0.72 1.16
N GLY A 59 4.30 -0.15 1.03
CA GLY A 59 5.58 -0.79 1.37
C GLY A 59 5.70 -1.17 2.85
N GLU A 60 5.30 -0.30 3.77
CA GLU A 60 5.25 -0.59 5.22
C GLU A 60 4.32 -1.79 5.51
N LYS A 61 3.17 -1.87 4.84
CA LYS A 61 2.25 -3.01 4.96
C LYS A 61 2.88 -4.31 4.42
N LEU A 62 3.53 -4.24 3.27
CA LEU A 62 4.23 -5.40 2.70
C LEU A 62 5.33 -5.92 3.63
N LEU A 63 6.14 -5.02 4.22
CA LEU A 63 7.16 -5.40 5.20
C LEU A 63 6.54 -6.07 6.43
N GLY A 64 5.54 -5.47 7.05
CA GLY A 64 4.89 -6.05 8.22
C GLY A 64 4.28 -7.44 7.95
N ILE A 65 3.70 -7.65 6.75
CA ILE A 65 3.20 -8.97 6.35
C ILE A 65 4.36 -9.97 6.22
N LEU A 66 5.48 -9.60 5.58
CA LEU A 66 6.64 -10.48 5.40
C LEU A 66 7.29 -10.83 6.75
N GLU A 67 7.44 -9.87 7.66
CA GLU A 67 7.95 -10.10 9.02
C GLU A 67 7.02 -11.06 9.80
N ARG A 68 5.70 -10.87 9.68
CA ARG A 68 4.72 -11.79 10.28
C ARG A 68 4.80 -13.20 9.68
N CYS A 69 5.20 -13.31 8.41
CA CYS A 69 5.52 -14.57 7.73
C CYS A 69 6.86 -15.18 8.17
N GLY A 70 7.62 -14.54 9.06
CA GLY A 70 8.87 -15.06 9.59
C GLY A 70 10.13 -14.63 8.85
N TYR A 71 10.04 -13.75 7.85
CA TYR A 71 11.20 -13.17 7.20
C TYR A 71 11.86 -12.09 8.07
N THR A 72 13.17 -11.92 7.91
CA THR A 72 13.95 -10.83 8.49
C THR A 72 14.25 -9.78 7.43
N VAL A 73 14.05 -8.50 7.75
CA VAL A 73 14.30 -7.42 6.79
C VAL A 73 15.80 -7.23 6.55
N THR A 74 16.18 -7.06 5.29
CA THR A 74 17.55 -6.71 4.88
C THR A 74 17.54 -5.52 3.92
N GLU A 75 18.61 -4.73 3.94
CA GLU A 75 18.87 -3.67 2.94
C GLU A 75 19.73 -4.14 1.78
N ASP A 76 20.34 -5.34 1.88
CA ASP A 76 21.18 -5.93 0.84
C ASP A 76 20.38 -6.95 0.01
N ASP A 77 20.16 -6.61 -1.26
CA ASP A 77 19.43 -7.48 -2.18
C ASP A 77 20.15 -8.81 -2.46
N ARG A 78 21.48 -8.89 -2.18
CA ARG A 78 22.24 -10.13 -2.32
C ARG A 78 21.89 -11.18 -1.28
N ASP A 79 21.36 -10.73 -0.12
CA ASP A 79 20.98 -11.60 0.98
C ASP A 79 19.47 -11.93 0.98
N ALA A 80 18.68 -11.21 0.18
CA ALA A 80 17.23 -11.35 0.19
C ALA A 80 16.73 -12.60 -0.56
N ASP A 81 15.86 -13.38 0.07
CA ASP A 81 15.11 -14.49 -0.53
C ASP A 81 13.82 -14.00 -1.19
N VAL A 82 13.27 -12.89 -0.67
CA VAL A 82 12.10 -12.21 -1.22
C VAL A 82 12.43 -10.75 -1.45
N VAL A 83 12.35 -10.28 -2.70
CA VAL A 83 12.49 -8.86 -3.06
C VAL A 83 11.21 -8.39 -3.70
N LEU A 84 10.54 -7.42 -3.06
CA LEU A 84 9.33 -6.79 -3.58
C LEU A 84 9.58 -5.34 -3.97
N PHE A 85 9.02 -4.93 -5.11
CA PHE A 85 9.02 -3.54 -5.57
C PHE A 85 7.61 -2.98 -5.51
N THR A 86 7.43 -1.81 -4.86
CA THR A 86 6.22 -1.02 -5.03
C THR A 86 6.47 0.07 -6.06
N THR A 87 5.60 0.22 -7.03
CA THR A 87 5.80 1.05 -8.20
C THR A 87 4.79 2.19 -8.31
N CYS A 88 5.10 3.16 -9.15
CA CYS A 88 4.26 4.32 -9.44
C CYS A 88 4.13 4.48 -10.96
N THR A 89 2.94 4.77 -11.43
CA THR A 89 2.69 5.03 -12.86
C THR A 89 2.80 6.53 -13.22
N VAL A 90 2.83 7.42 -12.22
CA VAL A 90 2.86 8.88 -12.44
C VAL A 90 4.26 9.40 -12.80
N ARG A 91 5.30 8.65 -12.43
CA ARG A 91 6.70 9.08 -12.57
C ARG A 91 7.45 8.14 -13.51
N GLU A 92 7.70 8.56 -14.73
CA GLU A 92 8.47 7.79 -15.72
C GLU A 92 9.84 7.34 -15.18
N ASN A 93 10.54 8.20 -14.43
CA ASN A 93 11.79 7.85 -13.77
C ASN A 93 11.65 6.68 -12.77
N ALA A 94 10.48 6.46 -12.17
CA ALA A 94 10.25 5.31 -11.29
C ALA A 94 10.22 4.00 -12.07
N ASN A 95 9.60 4.01 -13.25
CA ASN A 95 9.53 2.86 -14.15
C ASN A 95 10.92 2.48 -14.66
N MET A 96 11.71 3.46 -15.10
CA MET A 96 13.08 3.24 -15.55
C MET A 96 13.97 2.66 -14.44
N LYS A 97 13.84 3.16 -13.21
CA LYS A 97 14.54 2.61 -12.04
C LYS A 97 14.13 1.17 -11.76
N LEU A 98 12.83 0.87 -11.80
CA LEU A 98 12.31 -0.48 -11.61
C LEU A 98 12.96 -1.45 -12.60
N TYR A 99 12.89 -1.16 -13.89
CA TYR A 99 13.46 -2.03 -14.92
C TYR A 99 14.95 -2.25 -14.75
N GLY A 100 15.71 -1.19 -14.40
CA GLY A 100 17.13 -1.30 -14.10
C GLY A 100 17.41 -2.15 -12.86
N ARG A 101 16.59 -2.04 -11.81
CA ARG A 101 16.75 -2.86 -10.59
C ARG A 101 16.39 -4.31 -10.84
N VAL A 102 15.25 -4.58 -11.46
CA VAL A 102 14.83 -5.94 -11.83
C VAL A 102 15.86 -6.61 -12.73
N GLY A 103 16.41 -5.87 -13.73
CA GLY A 103 17.46 -6.40 -14.61
C GLY A 103 18.72 -6.84 -13.85
N ARG A 104 19.15 -6.06 -12.84
CA ARG A 104 20.31 -6.41 -12.00
C ARG A 104 20.09 -7.66 -11.15
N LEU A 105 18.87 -7.88 -10.67
CA LEU A 105 18.53 -9.04 -9.85
C LEU A 105 18.55 -10.37 -10.62
N LYS A 106 18.60 -10.35 -11.96
CA LYS A 106 18.66 -11.57 -12.77
C LYS A 106 19.81 -12.49 -12.35
N HIS A 107 21.02 -11.95 -12.18
CA HIS A 107 22.18 -12.73 -11.78
C HIS A 107 22.07 -13.32 -10.37
N GLN A 108 21.39 -12.63 -9.47
CA GLN A 108 21.16 -13.12 -8.11
C GLN A 108 20.12 -14.23 -8.12
N TYR A 109 19.04 -14.04 -8.87
CA TYR A 109 18.02 -15.06 -9.08
C TYR A 109 18.60 -16.36 -9.65
N GLU A 110 19.51 -16.28 -10.61
CA GLU A 110 20.19 -17.45 -11.23
C GLU A 110 21.12 -18.18 -10.24
N ARG A 111 21.61 -17.51 -9.20
CA ARG A 111 22.55 -18.07 -8.18
C ARG A 111 21.85 -18.54 -6.91
N ARG A 112 20.63 -18.04 -6.64
CA ARG A 112 19.90 -18.28 -5.39
C ARG A 112 18.61 -19.01 -5.70
N ASP A 113 18.66 -20.33 -5.55
CA ASP A 113 17.48 -21.18 -5.77
C ASP A 113 16.33 -20.77 -4.84
N GLY A 114 15.13 -20.71 -5.40
CA GLY A 114 13.93 -20.35 -4.67
C GLY A 114 13.71 -18.85 -4.41
N MET A 115 14.59 -17.95 -4.89
CA MET A 115 14.40 -16.50 -4.74
C MET A 115 13.08 -16.04 -5.38
N ILE A 116 12.33 -15.18 -4.69
CA ILE A 116 11.10 -14.56 -5.17
C ILE A 116 11.33 -13.10 -5.48
N ILE A 117 11.17 -12.71 -6.75
CA ILE A 117 11.14 -11.31 -7.17
C ILE A 117 9.68 -10.97 -7.48
N GLY A 118 9.15 -9.95 -6.78
CA GLY A 118 7.77 -9.52 -6.93
C GLY A 118 7.63 -8.02 -7.24
N ILE A 119 6.57 -7.67 -7.96
CA ILE A 119 6.28 -6.28 -8.34
C ILE A 119 4.81 -6.01 -8.03
N THR A 120 4.55 -4.86 -7.39
CA THR A 120 3.20 -4.37 -7.09
C THR A 120 3.11 -2.85 -7.25
N GLY A 121 1.94 -2.29 -7.07
CA GLY A 121 1.69 -0.86 -7.11
C GLY A 121 0.93 -0.40 -8.35
N CYS A 122 0.83 0.93 -8.52
CA CYS A 122 -0.03 1.53 -9.55
C CYS A 122 0.31 1.07 -10.98
N MET A 123 1.59 0.90 -11.30
CA MET A 123 2.04 0.45 -12.62
C MET A 123 1.49 -0.94 -12.97
N MET A 124 1.29 -1.81 -11.98
CA MET A 124 0.73 -3.15 -12.20
C MET A 124 -0.78 -3.16 -12.44
N GLN A 125 -1.45 -2.02 -12.42
CA GLN A 125 -2.83 -1.88 -12.89
C GLN A 125 -2.90 -1.66 -14.42
N GLU A 126 -1.78 -1.41 -15.08
CA GLU A 126 -1.70 -1.22 -16.53
C GLU A 126 -1.43 -2.57 -17.22
N LYS A 127 -2.39 -3.04 -18.00
CA LYS A 127 -2.33 -4.39 -18.63
C LYS A 127 -1.08 -4.57 -19.50
N ASP A 128 -0.70 -3.53 -20.26
CA ASP A 128 0.48 -3.58 -21.13
C ASP A 128 1.78 -3.72 -20.33
N GLU A 129 1.87 -3.07 -19.17
CA GLU A 129 3.02 -3.19 -18.28
C GLU A 129 3.13 -4.60 -17.66
N VAL A 130 2.00 -5.17 -17.20
CA VAL A 130 1.96 -6.53 -16.68
C VAL A 130 2.38 -7.55 -17.74
N GLU A 131 1.87 -7.43 -18.96
CA GLU A 131 2.27 -8.29 -20.08
C GLU A 131 3.72 -8.07 -20.50
N GLY A 132 4.20 -6.83 -20.43
CA GLY A 132 5.60 -6.49 -20.64
C GLY A 132 6.53 -7.19 -19.63
N ILE A 133 6.18 -7.14 -18.35
CA ILE A 133 6.89 -7.87 -17.28
C ILE A 133 6.84 -9.37 -17.52
N ARG A 134 5.66 -9.91 -17.85
CA ARG A 134 5.48 -11.34 -18.10
C ARG A 134 6.42 -11.88 -19.18
N LYS A 135 6.60 -11.11 -20.26
CA LYS A 135 7.41 -11.51 -21.42
C LYS A 135 8.90 -11.27 -21.24
N ARG A 136 9.27 -10.08 -20.72
CA ARG A 136 10.68 -9.63 -20.66
C ARG A 136 11.43 -10.15 -19.43
N TYR A 137 10.75 -10.44 -18.32
CA TYR A 137 11.35 -10.81 -17.05
C TYR A 137 10.79 -12.14 -16.52
N PRO A 138 11.17 -13.29 -17.13
CA PRO A 138 10.65 -14.61 -16.75
C PRO A 138 10.97 -15.00 -15.30
N TYR A 139 11.98 -14.39 -14.69
CA TYR A 139 12.38 -14.57 -13.30
C TYR A 139 11.57 -13.72 -12.30
N VAL A 140 10.75 -12.78 -12.73
CA VAL A 140 9.75 -12.15 -11.86
C VAL A 140 8.63 -13.17 -11.61
N ARG A 141 8.46 -13.57 -10.35
CA ARG A 141 7.58 -14.67 -9.97
C ARG A 141 6.26 -14.22 -9.40
N LEU A 142 6.16 -13.00 -8.86
CA LEU A 142 4.98 -12.50 -8.18
C LEU A 142 4.61 -11.12 -8.72
N VAL A 143 3.38 -10.95 -9.23
CA VAL A 143 2.85 -9.64 -9.67
C VAL A 143 1.41 -9.49 -9.19
N PHE A 144 1.13 -8.38 -8.53
CA PHE A 144 -0.21 -8.03 -8.05
C PHE A 144 -0.43 -6.52 -8.04
N GLY A 145 -1.70 -6.11 -8.13
CA GLY A 145 -2.08 -4.71 -8.24
C GLY A 145 -2.22 -3.98 -6.90
N THR A 146 -2.62 -2.71 -6.97
CA THR A 146 -2.89 -1.88 -5.78
C THR A 146 -4.12 -2.36 -5.00
N HIS A 147 -5.06 -3.01 -5.67
CA HIS A 147 -6.32 -3.45 -5.09
C HIS A 147 -6.22 -4.75 -4.30
N ASN A 148 -5.13 -5.48 -4.44
CA ASN A 148 -4.89 -6.74 -3.74
C ASN A 148 -3.55 -6.81 -3.00
N VAL A 149 -3.01 -5.67 -2.58
CA VAL A 149 -1.81 -5.60 -1.70
C VAL A 149 -2.01 -6.42 -0.42
N TYR A 150 -3.23 -6.45 0.12
CA TYR A 150 -3.58 -7.23 1.31
C TYR A 150 -3.40 -8.75 1.12
N LYS A 151 -3.48 -9.25 -0.12
CA LYS A 151 -3.36 -10.68 -0.46
C LYS A 151 -1.91 -11.18 -0.53
N LEU A 152 -0.92 -10.37 -0.19
CA LEU A 152 0.49 -10.76 -0.32
C LEU A 152 0.78 -12.14 0.27
N ALA A 153 0.29 -12.46 1.47
CA ALA A 153 0.57 -13.73 2.12
C ALA A 153 -0.01 -14.92 1.33
N GLU A 154 -1.24 -14.83 0.86
CA GLU A 154 -1.89 -15.84 0.02
C GLU A 154 -1.15 -16.06 -1.31
N LEU A 155 -0.81 -14.96 -2.01
CA LEU A 155 -0.12 -15.01 -3.30
C LEU A 155 1.32 -15.51 -3.17
N LEU A 156 2.00 -15.14 -2.09
CA LEU A 156 3.35 -15.63 -1.78
C LEU A 156 3.31 -17.14 -1.47
N TYR A 157 2.36 -17.58 -0.63
CA TYR A 157 2.16 -19.00 -0.34
C TYR A 157 1.94 -19.80 -1.63
N GLN A 158 1.02 -19.35 -2.49
CA GLN A 158 0.77 -19.96 -3.79
C GLN A 158 2.04 -20.09 -4.63
N THR A 159 2.83 -19.02 -4.70
CA THR A 159 4.07 -18.98 -5.48
C THR A 159 5.11 -19.96 -4.93
N LEU A 160 5.25 -20.05 -3.60
CA LEU A 160 6.19 -20.93 -2.91
C LEU A 160 5.84 -22.41 -3.11
N VAL A 161 4.57 -22.77 -2.89
CA VAL A 161 4.11 -24.17 -2.91
C VAL A 161 4.01 -24.72 -4.31
N THR A 162 3.48 -23.92 -5.26
CA THR A 162 3.30 -24.40 -6.64
C THR A 162 4.58 -24.32 -7.49
N GLY A 163 5.57 -23.55 -7.05
CA GLY A 163 6.75 -23.24 -7.86
C GLY A 163 6.46 -22.41 -9.12
N LYS A 164 5.20 -22.03 -9.37
CA LYS A 164 4.77 -21.28 -10.55
C LYS A 164 4.78 -19.77 -10.30
N ARG A 165 4.78 -19.02 -11.41
CA ARG A 165 4.61 -17.57 -11.38
C ARG A 165 3.16 -17.21 -11.05
N THR A 166 2.95 -16.31 -10.09
CA THR A 166 1.62 -15.84 -9.69
C THR A 166 1.45 -14.39 -10.15
N PHE A 167 0.49 -14.18 -11.05
CA PHE A 167 0.14 -12.86 -11.59
C PHE A 167 -1.36 -12.66 -11.34
N GLU A 168 -1.70 -11.92 -10.30
CA GLU A 168 -3.08 -11.63 -9.93
C GLU A 168 -3.25 -10.11 -9.74
N VAL A 169 -3.92 -9.47 -10.69
CA VAL A 169 -4.22 -8.04 -10.63
C VAL A 169 -5.73 -7.87 -10.62
N LEU A 170 -6.28 -7.40 -9.51
CA LEU A 170 -7.68 -7.05 -9.42
C LEU A 170 -7.91 -5.69 -10.10
N GLU A 171 -8.90 -5.60 -10.98
CA GLU A 171 -9.25 -4.35 -11.67
C GLU A 171 -9.87 -3.32 -10.72
N ASP A 172 -10.70 -3.77 -9.78
CA ASP A 172 -11.26 -2.96 -8.69
C ASP A 172 -11.64 -3.86 -7.51
N THR A 173 -11.78 -3.27 -6.35
CA THR A 173 -12.39 -3.91 -5.17
C THR A 173 -13.11 -2.89 -4.33
N LYS A 174 -14.27 -3.23 -3.81
CA LYS A 174 -14.97 -2.43 -2.79
C LYS A 174 -14.42 -2.69 -1.38
N MET A 175 -13.65 -3.76 -1.22
CA MET A 175 -13.13 -4.20 0.07
C MET A 175 -11.93 -3.34 0.49
N ILE A 176 -11.95 -2.91 1.74
CA ILE A 176 -10.79 -2.37 2.45
C ILE A 176 -10.51 -3.35 3.58
N VAL A 177 -9.33 -3.97 3.56
CA VAL A 177 -8.92 -4.92 4.60
C VAL A 177 -8.14 -4.16 5.66
N GLU A 178 -8.70 -4.11 6.85
CA GLU A 178 -8.16 -3.45 8.04
C GLU A 178 -7.30 -4.42 8.86
N GLU A 179 -6.57 -3.87 9.84
CA GLU A 179 -5.88 -4.64 10.88
C GLU A 179 -4.80 -5.61 10.37
N LEU A 180 -4.20 -5.32 9.20
CA LEU A 180 -3.04 -6.06 8.73
C LEU A 180 -1.74 -5.51 9.31
N PRO A 181 -0.71 -6.36 9.51
CA PRO A 181 0.59 -5.92 10.01
C PRO A 181 1.20 -4.84 9.12
N SER A 182 1.90 -3.90 9.74
CA SER A 182 2.61 -2.83 9.03
C SER A 182 3.87 -2.46 9.81
N ASP A 183 5.03 -2.47 9.17
CA ASP A 183 6.28 -2.01 9.76
C ASP A 183 6.59 -0.59 9.34
N ARG A 184 6.78 0.32 10.31
CA ARG A 184 7.01 1.73 10.09
C ARG A 184 8.49 2.03 9.89
N ARG A 185 8.77 2.84 8.87
CA ARG A 185 10.13 3.33 8.64
C ARG A 185 10.66 4.22 9.78
N TYR A 186 9.79 4.99 10.45
CA TYR A 186 10.16 5.95 11.49
C TYR A 186 9.37 5.72 12.76
N ARG A 187 10.05 5.64 13.90
CA ARG A 187 9.41 5.41 15.20
C ARG A 187 8.52 6.57 15.66
N PHE A 188 8.94 7.82 15.42
CA PHE A 188 8.26 9.02 15.93
C PHE A 188 7.19 9.60 15.00
N LYS A 189 7.10 9.12 13.76
CA LYS A 189 6.08 9.55 12.80
C LYS A 189 5.48 8.38 12.04
N GLY A 190 4.18 8.50 11.75
CA GLY A 190 3.42 7.51 11.00
C GLY A 190 2.56 8.15 9.93
N ALA A 191 2.13 7.34 8.99
CA ALA A 191 1.14 7.72 7.98
C ALA A 191 -0.07 6.79 8.07
N VAL A 192 -1.26 7.36 7.93
CA VAL A 192 -2.53 6.62 7.96
C VAL A 192 -3.31 6.94 6.70
N ASN A 193 -3.58 5.93 5.88
CA ASN A 193 -4.48 6.09 4.75
C ASN A 193 -5.90 6.26 5.29
N ILE A 194 -6.59 7.33 4.92
CA ILE A 194 -7.99 7.56 5.30
C ILE A 194 -8.96 7.20 4.17
N SER A 195 -8.48 7.27 2.92
CA SER A 195 -9.26 6.89 1.74
C SER A 195 -8.35 6.35 0.64
N TYR A 196 -8.94 5.66 -0.32
CA TYR A 196 -8.30 5.15 -1.53
C TYR A 196 -9.09 5.58 -2.75
N GLY A 197 -8.40 5.83 -3.88
CA GLY A 197 -9.04 6.23 -5.12
C GLY A 197 -9.49 7.69 -5.14
N CYS A 198 -10.09 8.12 -6.25
CA CYS A 198 -10.54 9.51 -6.42
C CYS A 198 -11.65 9.62 -7.46
N ASN A 199 -12.68 10.41 -7.17
CA ASN A 199 -13.81 10.65 -8.06
C ASN A 199 -13.70 11.93 -8.92
N ASN A 200 -12.57 12.64 -8.86
CA ASN A 200 -12.44 13.93 -9.56
C ASN A 200 -12.24 13.79 -11.07
N PHE A 201 -11.69 12.68 -11.55
CA PHE A 201 -11.45 12.43 -12.99
C PHE A 201 -10.83 13.61 -13.74
N CYS A 202 -9.86 14.29 -13.11
CA CYS A 202 -9.10 15.34 -13.80
C CYS A 202 -8.47 14.76 -15.07
N THR A 203 -8.56 15.48 -16.20
CA THR A 203 -8.23 14.95 -17.55
C THR A 203 -6.80 14.45 -17.73
N TYR A 204 -5.89 14.87 -16.87
CA TYR A 204 -4.46 14.49 -16.88
C TYR A 204 -4.11 13.45 -15.79
N CYS A 205 -5.09 12.95 -15.04
CA CYS A 205 -4.83 12.14 -13.84
C CYS A 205 -5.14 10.66 -14.07
N ILE A 206 -4.15 9.82 -13.83
CA ILE A 206 -4.28 8.36 -13.95
C ILE A 206 -4.92 7.71 -12.71
N VAL A 207 -4.98 8.42 -11.56
CA VAL A 207 -5.38 7.86 -10.26
C VAL A 207 -6.71 7.09 -10.30
N PRO A 208 -7.82 7.61 -10.89
CA PRO A 208 -9.08 6.86 -10.92
C PRO A 208 -8.99 5.51 -11.62
N TYR A 209 -8.04 5.35 -12.52
CA TYR A 209 -7.85 4.14 -13.33
C TYR A 209 -6.93 3.10 -12.67
N VAL A 210 -6.03 3.56 -11.78
CA VAL A 210 -5.05 2.66 -11.12
C VAL A 210 -5.27 2.50 -9.61
N ARG A 211 -6.13 3.33 -8.99
CA ARG A 211 -6.54 3.21 -7.58
C ARG A 211 -8.07 3.17 -7.41
N GLY A 212 -8.80 3.22 -8.50
CA GLY A 212 -10.24 3.11 -8.53
C GLY A 212 -10.98 4.36 -8.08
N ARG A 213 -12.29 4.20 -7.88
CA ARG A 213 -13.18 5.19 -7.28
C ARG A 213 -12.82 5.43 -5.84
N GLU A 214 -13.20 6.61 -5.32
CA GLU A 214 -13.00 6.95 -3.92
C GLU A 214 -13.70 5.94 -3.00
N LYS A 215 -12.97 5.51 -1.98
CA LYS A 215 -13.40 4.61 -0.91
C LYS A 215 -12.84 5.11 0.40
N SER A 216 -13.68 5.65 1.25
CA SER A 216 -13.31 6.08 2.60
C SER A 216 -13.22 4.89 3.54
N ARG A 217 -12.23 4.91 4.42
CA ARG A 217 -12.12 3.94 5.52
C ARG A 217 -13.08 4.32 6.64
N ASN A 218 -13.44 3.36 7.45
CA ASN A 218 -14.25 3.59 8.65
C ASN A 218 -13.48 4.49 9.64
N ALA A 219 -14.13 5.56 10.15
CA ALA A 219 -13.51 6.51 11.07
C ALA A 219 -12.99 5.83 12.35
N THR A 220 -13.75 4.89 12.92
CA THR A 220 -13.34 4.14 14.11
C THR A 220 -12.08 3.31 13.86
N ALA A 221 -11.95 2.68 12.69
CA ALA A 221 -10.74 1.92 12.34
C ALA A 221 -9.52 2.85 12.16
N ILE A 222 -9.71 4.05 11.58
CA ILE A 222 -8.66 5.06 11.45
C ILE A 222 -8.19 5.54 12.83
N LEU A 223 -9.13 5.87 13.73
CA LEU A 223 -8.81 6.33 15.09
C LEU A 223 -8.06 5.25 15.87
N ARG A 224 -8.51 4.00 15.80
CA ARG A 224 -7.82 2.87 16.43
C ARG A 224 -6.39 2.68 15.90
N GLU A 225 -6.17 2.80 14.58
CA GLU A 225 -4.82 2.77 14.00
C GLU A 225 -3.97 3.94 14.53
N CYS A 226 -4.53 5.14 14.64
CA CYS A 226 -3.84 6.30 15.21
C CYS A 226 -3.46 6.08 16.69
N GLU A 227 -4.37 5.55 17.50
CA GLU A 227 -4.14 5.21 18.91
C GLU A 227 -3.02 4.19 19.08
N GLN A 228 -3.01 3.14 18.27
CA GLN A 228 -1.94 2.14 18.26
C GLN A 228 -0.58 2.77 17.90
N LEU A 229 -0.55 3.62 16.88
CA LEU A 229 0.64 4.34 16.48
C LEU A 229 1.19 5.22 17.62
N ILE A 230 0.32 5.91 18.35
CA ILE A 230 0.69 6.76 19.49
C ILE A 230 1.21 5.90 20.65
N ALA A 231 0.54 4.79 20.95
CA ALA A 231 0.97 3.85 21.96
C ALA A 231 2.37 3.27 21.69
N ASP A 232 2.72 3.11 20.40
CA ASP A 232 4.05 2.70 19.95
C ASP A 232 5.06 3.86 19.87
N GLY A 233 4.74 5.03 20.41
CA GLY A 233 5.65 6.19 20.49
C GLY A 233 5.62 7.12 19.28
N CYS A 234 4.64 7.03 18.40
CA CYS A 234 4.45 7.98 17.30
C CYS A 234 3.97 9.35 17.85
N LEU A 235 4.64 10.43 17.45
CA LEU A 235 4.33 11.79 17.88
C LEU A 235 3.73 12.64 16.75
N GLU A 236 3.90 12.21 15.49
CA GLU A 236 3.38 12.89 14.30
C GLU A 236 2.64 11.90 13.41
N ILE A 237 1.40 12.19 13.05
CA ILE A 237 0.60 11.40 12.11
C ILE A 237 0.28 12.23 10.88
N THR A 238 0.49 11.63 9.68
CA THR A 238 0.07 12.22 8.41
C THR A 238 -1.10 11.43 7.85
N LEU A 239 -2.25 12.08 7.68
CA LEU A 239 -3.42 11.49 7.01
C LEU A 239 -3.22 11.54 5.50
N LEU A 240 -3.37 10.39 4.84
CA LEU A 240 -3.13 10.21 3.41
C LEU A 240 -4.40 9.81 2.66
N GLY A 241 -4.54 10.35 1.46
CA GLY A 241 -5.56 10.00 0.48
C GLY A 241 -5.20 10.59 -0.88
N GLN A 242 -5.94 10.30 -1.92
CA GLN A 242 -5.79 10.94 -3.22
C GLN A 242 -6.49 12.31 -3.28
N ASN A 243 -7.50 12.50 -2.42
CA ASN A 243 -8.15 13.76 -2.10
C ASN A 243 -8.69 13.64 -0.67
N VAL A 244 -7.93 14.07 0.32
CA VAL A 244 -8.31 13.90 1.74
C VAL A 244 -9.56 14.70 2.12
N ASN A 245 -9.78 15.85 1.47
CA ASN A 245 -10.92 16.74 1.78
C ASN A 245 -12.27 16.11 1.44
N SER A 246 -12.32 15.14 0.52
CA SER A 246 -13.54 14.44 0.15
C SER A 246 -13.85 13.21 1.01
N TYR A 247 -12.99 12.90 1.99
CA TYR A 247 -13.23 11.79 2.91
C TYR A 247 -14.65 11.80 3.48
N GLY A 248 -15.31 10.66 3.43
CA GLY A 248 -16.66 10.46 3.90
C GLY A 248 -17.77 10.73 2.86
N ASN A 249 -17.47 11.42 1.75
CA ASN A 249 -18.47 11.77 0.74
C ASN A 249 -19.06 10.55 0.00
N ASP A 250 -18.36 9.43 0.00
CA ASP A 250 -18.80 8.17 -0.62
C ASP A 250 -19.68 7.31 0.31
N ILE A 251 -19.82 7.68 1.59
CA ILE A 251 -20.60 6.96 2.59
C ILE A 251 -21.67 7.91 3.17
N PRO A 252 -22.95 7.76 2.85
CA PRO A 252 -24.01 8.60 3.38
C PRO A 252 -24.07 8.59 4.91
N GLY A 253 -24.08 9.78 5.52
CA GLY A 253 -24.15 9.93 6.99
C GLY A 253 -22.86 9.58 7.73
N SER A 254 -21.74 9.44 7.03
CA SER A 254 -20.43 9.18 7.68
C SER A 254 -19.81 10.48 8.20
N THR A 255 -18.76 10.31 9.00
CA THR A 255 -17.87 11.37 9.47
C THR A 255 -17.22 12.10 8.28
N SER A 256 -17.29 13.43 8.28
CA SER A 256 -16.60 14.29 7.30
C SER A 256 -15.09 14.38 7.57
N PHE A 257 -14.32 14.90 6.60
CA PHE A 257 -12.88 15.10 6.81
C PHE A 257 -12.55 16.08 7.96
N PRO A 258 -13.21 17.25 8.09
CA PRO A 258 -13.02 18.13 9.25
C PRO A 258 -13.26 17.45 10.59
N GLU A 259 -14.33 16.68 10.72
CA GLU A 259 -14.66 15.94 11.94
C GLU A 259 -13.62 14.86 12.24
N LEU A 260 -13.18 14.09 11.24
CA LEU A 260 -12.12 13.10 11.40
C LEU A 260 -10.79 13.76 11.81
N LEU A 261 -10.44 14.87 11.17
CA LEU A 261 -9.19 15.60 11.48
C LEU A 261 -9.19 16.11 12.91
N ALA A 262 -10.31 16.68 13.39
CA ALA A 262 -10.49 17.10 14.76
C ALA A 262 -10.35 15.93 15.73
N ALA A 263 -11.06 14.83 15.49
CA ALA A 263 -10.99 13.63 16.33
C ALA A 263 -9.57 13.04 16.43
N VAL A 264 -8.82 13.02 15.33
CA VAL A 264 -7.41 12.59 15.34
C VAL A 264 -6.54 13.59 16.11
N ALA A 265 -6.78 14.91 15.96
CA ALA A 265 -6.01 15.92 16.67
C ALA A 265 -6.21 15.88 18.19
N GLU A 266 -7.37 15.43 18.65
CA GLU A 266 -7.71 15.29 20.07
C GLU A 266 -7.16 14.02 20.74
N LEU A 267 -6.54 13.11 19.98
CA LEU A 267 -5.97 11.89 20.54
C LEU A 267 -4.84 12.19 21.54
N PRO A 268 -4.90 11.64 22.77
CA PRO A 268 -3.88 11.88 23.78
C PRO A 268 -2.48 11.43 23.32
N GLY A 269 -1.49 12.28 23.52
CA GLY A 269 -0.09 11.98 23.19
C GLY A 269 0.32 12.38 21.76
N LEU A 270 -0.61 12.68 20.87
CA LEU A 270 -0.30 13.16 19.53
C LEU A 270 0.11 14.63 19.53
N ARG A 271 1.32 14.90 19.09
CA ARG A 271 1.88 16.27 19.07
C ARG A 271 1.68 17.01 17.77
N ARG A 272 1.53 16.27 16.66
CA ARG A 272 1.35 16.90 15.34
C ARG A 272 0.49 16.01 14.43
N VAL A 273 -0.46 16.66 13.76
CA VAL A 273 -1.24 16.07 12.67
C VAL A 273 -0.94 16.81 11.38
N ARG A 274 -0.70 16.05 10.32
CA ARG A 274 -0.59 16.53 8.94
C ARG A 274 -1.60 15.84 8.07
N TYR A 275 -1.92 16.44 6.96
CA TYR A 275 -2.64 15.79 5.88
C TYR A 275 -2.11 16.24 4.53
N MET A 276 -2.30 15.42 3.51
CA MET A 276 -1.77 15.73 2.18
C MET A 276 -2.77 15.40 1.09
N THR A 277 -2.64 16.14 -0.01
CA THR A 277 -3.42 15.94 -1.22
C THR A 277 -4.86 16.41 -1.07
N SER A 278 -5.02 17.75 -1.05
CA SER A 278 -6.32 18.42 -1.03
C SER A 278 -6.74 18.88 -2.42
N ASN A 279 -8.04 19.08 -2.62
CA ASN A 279 -8.58 19.69 -3.83
C ASN A 279 -9.29 21.01 -3.46
N PRO A 280 -9.06 22.13 -4.17
CA PRO A 280 -9.70 23.41 -3.85
C PRO A 280 -11.23 23.35 -3.77
N LYS A 281 -11.90 22.55 -4.61
CA LYS A 281 -13.36 22.43 -4.57
C LYS A 281 -13.92 21.86 -3.27
N ASP A 282 -13.10 21.09 -2.54
CA ASP A 282 -13.50 20.41 -1.30
C ASP A 282 -12.89 21.08 -0.06
N LEU A 283 -12.28 22.27 -0.20
CA LEU A 283 -11.82 23.09 0.92
C LEU A 283 -13.03 23.81 1.53
N SER A 284 -13.39 23.45 2.75
CA SER A 284 -14.54 24.01 3.45
C SER A 284 -14.14 24.97 4.57
N ASP A 285 -15.08 25.84 4.99
CA ASP A 285 -14.86 26.75 6.11
C ASP A 285 -14.72 25.96 7.43
N GLU A 286 -15.40 24.81 7.57
CA GLU A 286 -15.27 23.93 8.73
C GLU A 286 -13.83 23.39 8.85
N LEU A 287 -13.19 23.02 7.74
CA LEU A 287 -11.80 22.57 7.75
C LEU A 287 -10.86 23.70 8.22
N ILE A 288 -11.10 24.92 7.76
CA ILE A 288 -10.30 26.08 8.17
C ILE A 288 -10.48 26.35 9.68
N GLU A 289 -11.71 26.25 10.20
CA GLU A 289 -11.99 26.45 11.61
C GLU A 289 -11.37 25.34 12.49
N VAL A 290 -11.42 24.09 12.05
CA VAL A 290 -10.73 22.97 12.74
C VAL A 290 -9.23 23.19 12.79
N MET A 291 -8.60 23.63 11.70
CA MET A 291 -7.17 23.96 11.68
C MET A 291 -6.82 25.13 12.58
N LYS A 292 -7.73 26.10 12.74
CA LYS A 292 -7.53 27.26 13.61
C LYS A 292 -7.63 26.88 15.09
N THR A 293 -8.58 26.02 15.45
CA THR A 293 -8.91 25.68 16.85
C THR A 293 -8.01 24.60 17.44
N HIS A 294 -7.33 23.76 16.60
CA HIS A 294 -6.46 22.69 17.04
C HIS A 294 -4.97 23.04 16.76
N PRO A 295 -4.21 23.48 17.77
CA PRO A 295 -2.84 23.97 17.58
C PRO A 295 -1.83 22.88 17.15
N ASN A 296 -2.13 21.61 17.34
CA ASN A 296 -1.32 20.48 16.91
C ASN A 296 -1.56 20.06 15.45
N ILE A 297 -2.56 20.64 14.77
CA ILE A 297 -2.70 20.51 13.32
C ILE A 297 -1.70 21.44 12.64
N GLU A 298 -0.83 20.89 11.79
CA GLU A 298 0.16 21.66 11.06
C GLU A 298 -0.51 22.70 10.16
N ARG A 299 -0.06 23.95 10.24
CA ARG A 299 -0.59 25.08 9.45
C ARG A 299 -0.03 25.07 8.03
N HIS A 300 -0.20 23.96 7.35
CA HIS A 300 0.25 23.73 5.99
C HIS A 300 -0.78 22.94 5.22
N ILE A 301 -1.20 23.43 4.06
CA ILE A 301 -2.13 22.77 3.16
C ILE A 301 -1.42 22.50 1.83
N HIS A 302 -1.39 21.23 1.40
CA HIS A 302 -1.01 20.88 0.04
C HIS A 302 -2.26 21.00 -0.85
N LEU A 303 -2.42 22.14 -1.50
CA LEU A 303 -3.61 22.53 -2.27
C LEU A 303 -3.24 22.86 -3.73
N PRO A 304 -3.15 21.87 -4.64
CA PRO A 304 -2.75 22.08 -6.02
C PRO A 304 -3.82 22.85 -6.82
N LEU A 305 -3.60 24.13 -7.07
CA LEU A 305 -4.53 24.97 -7.86
C LEU A 305 -4.50 24.64 -9.35
N GLN A 306 -3.41 24.09 -9.86
CA GLN A 306 -3.19 23.67 -11.26
C GLN A 306 -3.19 24.81 -12.29
N SER A 307 -4.13 25.76 -12.23
CA SER A 307 -4.20 26.93 -13.09
C SER A 307 -4.95 28.08 -12.42
N GLY A 308 -4.61 29.32 -12.74
CA GLY A 308 -5.38 30.52 -12.40
C GLY A 308 -6.43 30.88 -13.45
N SER A 309 -6.58 30.11 -14.52
CA SER A 309 -7.55 30.37 -15.61
C SER A 309 -8.73 29.42 -15.51
N SER A 310 -9.95 29.96 -15.33
CA SER A 310 -11.19 29.19 -15.30
C SER A 310 -11.43 28.38 -16.60
N ALA A 311 -11.02 28.92 -17.75
CA ALA A 311 -11.11 28.22 -19.03
C ALA A 311 -10.20 26.97 -19.07
N ILE A 312 -8.99 27.06 -18.51
CA ILE A 312 -8.07 25.92 -18.40
C ILE A 312 -8.58 24.93 -17.38
N LEU A 313 -9.02 25.38 -16.19
CA LEU A 313 -9.59 24.50 -15.16
C LEU A 313 -10.78 23.70 -15.69
N LYS A 314 -11.68 24.31 -16.46
CA LYS A 314 -12.79 23.61 -17.12
C LYS A 314 -12.28 22.52 -18.08
N ARG A 315 -11.23 22.79 -18.88
CA ARG A 315 -10.61 21.79 -19.77
C ARG A 315 -9.93 20.66 -18.99
N MET A 316 -9.42 20.97 -17.80
CA MET A 316 -8.82 19.99 -16.89
C MET A 316 -9.86 19.18 -16.09
N ASN A 317 -11.16 19.38 -16.31
CA ASN A 317 -12.25 18.82 -15.51
C ASN A 317 -12.11 19.16 -14.00
N ARG A 318 -11.75 20.42 -13.72
CA ARG A 318 -11.64 20.97 -12.36
C ARG A 318 -12.79 21.91 -12.09
N HIS A 319 -13.58 21.66 -11.03
CA HIS A 319 -14.87 22.30 -10.75
C HIS A 319 -14.75 23.34 -9.61
N TYR A 320 -13.87 24.33 -9.80
CA TYR A 320 -13.73 25.49 -8.90
C TYR A 320 -13.20 26.69 -9.66
#